data_af2e51ee96060c19d9c369272a0308d8
#
_entry.id   af2e51ee96060c19d9c369272a0308d8
#
_cell.length_a   1.000
_cell.length_b   1.000
_cell.length_c   1.000
_cell.angle_alpha   90.00
_cell.angle_beta   90.00
_cell.angle_gamma   90.00
#
_symmetry.space_group_name_H-M   'P 1'
#
loop_
_entity.id
_entity.type
_entity.pdbx_description
1 polymer ?
#
loop_
_entity_poly.entity_id
_entity_poly.type
_entity_poly.pdbx_seq_one_letter_code
_entity_poly.pdbx_strand_id
1 'polypeptide(L)'
;MRKLSILSYIFAGLILSSCDGYLKEDPRDQLYPEDAYDTPQNVYLNTVASLYNYIGGYSDSQGLQGTYRGVYDLNTFTTDEAMLPTRGGDWYDGGFWQGLFLHKWGTNSDAIQATWEYLYKVIVLSNQSLEILGELRQKTDYNDLDRYEAEVRALRAMYYYYLVDMFGRVPLIVSSSIPVKDVRQSDRKEVFDFVVKELQESLLLLSTAHSNSPGDYYGRITRPVVYFLLAKLALNAEVFTDNDWTDGLRPNGREIYFRVGERKLNAWQTVVAYCDSITDLNYSLSPNYADNFSVFNESSGENIFTIPMDKNLYTNQMQYLFRSRHYNHAKAYGLGGENGSCATIEALRVFAYGTDSVDTRFYENYYADTMFDLNGDTIRLDNGTPLVYLPLEVRLDLSR
;
A
#
# COMPACT_ATOMS: atom_id res chain seq x y z
N MET A 1 -17.26 66.21 42.36
CA MET A 1 -16.50 65.71 41.21
C MET A 1 -15.43 64.63 41.54
N ARG A 2 -14.69 64.76 42.67
CA ARG A 2 -13.63 63.76 43.02
C ARG A 2 -14.14 62.32 43.34
N LYS A 3 -15.36 62.15 43.85
CA LYS A 3 -15.94 60.82 44.19
C LYS A 3 -16.42 60.03 42.97
N LEU A 4 -16.82 60.69 41.88
CA LEU A 4 -17.22 60.04 40.63
C LEU A 4 -16.02 59.46 39.87
N SER A 5 -14.85 60.14 39.93
CA SER A 5 -13.63 59.67 39.27
C SER A 5 -13.08 58.39 39.91
N ILE A 6 -13.18 58.22 41.23
CA ILE A 6 -12.68 57.01 41.93
C ILE A 6 -13.56 55.80 41.60
N LEU A 7 -14.88 55.98 41.48
CA LEU A 7 -15.79 54.89 41.09
C LEU A 7 -15.55 54.43 39.66
N SER A 8 -15.22 55.32 38.73
CA SER A 8 -14.87 54.98 37.34
C SER A 8 -13.55 54.20 37.25
N TYR A 9 -12.57 54.48 38.05
CA TYR A 9 -11.30 53.72 38.08
C TYR A 9 -11.46 52.33 38.70
N ILE A 10 -12.32 52.17 39.71
CA ILE A 10 -12.65 50.89 40.34
C ILE A 10 -13.47 50.00 39.33
N PHE A 11 -14.38 50.60 38.58
CA PHE A 11 -15.17 49.89 37.58
C PHE A 11 -14.32 49.49 36.36
N ALA A 12 -13.35 50.33 35.93
CA ALA A 12 -12.40 50.00 34.88
C ALA A 12 -11.39 48.90 35.31
N GLY A 13 -11.00 48.85 36.57
CA GLY A 13 -10.12 47.80 37.13
C GLY A 13 -10.80 46.44 37.25
N LEU A 14 -12.11 46.40 37.48
CA LEU A 14 -12.90 45.15 37.53
C LEU A 14 -13.17 44.52 36.17
N ILE A 15 -13.14 45.30 35.09
CA ILE A 15 -13.32 44.79 33.72
C ILE A 15 -12.05 44.12 33.18
N LEU A 16 -10.87 44.49 33.70
CA LEU A 16 -9.58 43.93 33.23
C LEU A 16 -9.20 42.62 33.92
N SER A 17 -9.88 42.18 34.97
CA SER A 17 -9.59 40.94 35.69
C SER A 17 -10.53 39.78 35.38
N SER A 18 -11.44 39.90 34.39
CA SER A 18 -12.57 39.01 34.23
C SER A 18 -12.47 37.99 33.06
N CYS A 19 -11.37 37.88 32.34
CA CYS A 19 -11.39 37.11 31.10
C CYS A 19 -10.32 36.02 30.92
N ASP A 20 -9.43 35.77 31.85
CA ASP A 20 -8.39 34.73 31.65
C ASP A 20 -8.93 33.31 31.67
N GLY A 21 -10.03 33.05 32.37
CA GLY A 21 -10.65 31.72 32.40
C GLY A 21 -11.66 31.45 31.27
N TYR A 22 -12.21 32.51 30.64
CA TYR A 22 -13.24 32.38 29.60
C TYR A 22 -12.64 32.18 28.20
N LEU A 23 -11.36 32.44 28.02
CA LEU A 23 -10.62 32.28 26.78
C LEU A 23 -9.79 30.97 26.74
N LYS A 24 -9.82 30.16 27.79
CA LYS A 24 -9.26 28.83 27.73
C LYS A 24 -10.29 27.94 27.02
N GLU A 25 -10.01 27.61 25.78
CA GLU A 25 -10.70 26.52 25.10
C GLU A 25 -10.54 25.23 25.93
N ASP A 26 -11.65 24.66 26.36
CA ASP A 26 -11.73 23.33 26.98
C ASP A 26 -12.50 22.43 25.99
N PRO A 27 -11.85 21.95 24.91
CA PRO A 27 -12.50 21.12 23.91
C PRO A 27 -12.87 19.79 24.57
N ARG A 28 -14.16 19.50 24.62
CA ARG A 28 -14.69 18.24 25.17
C ARG A 28 -14.68 17.09 24.18
N ASP A 29 -14.38 17.37 22.93
CA ASP A 29 -14.42 16.49 21.77
C ASP A 29 -13.07 16.36 21.03
N GLN A 30 -12.03 17.01 21.53
CA GLN A 30 -10.67 16.94 20.99
C GLN A 30 -9.66 16.65 22.11
N LEU A 31 -8.65 15.84 21.79
CA LEU A 31 -7.50 15.64 22.68
C LEU A 31 -6.66 16.93 22.74
N TYR A 32 -6.27 17.35 23.93
CA TYR A 32 -5.26 18.37 24.06
C TYR A 32 -3.93 17.87 23.45
N PRO A 33 -3.16 18.75 22.79
CA PRO A 33 -1.85 18.36 22.25
C PRO A 33 -0.93 17.73 23.29
N GLU A 34 -1.03 18.18 24.57
CA GLU A 34 -0.27 17.66 25.72
C GLU A 34 -0.69 16.21 26.09
N ASP A 35 -1.95 15.83 25.90
CA ASP A 35 -2.47 14.50 26.23
C ASP A 35 -2.24 13.51 25.09
N ALA A 36 -1.98 13.99 23.88
CA ALA A 36 -1.78 13.14 22.71
C ALA A 36 -0.53 12.25 22.81
N TYR A 37 0.41 12.59 23.67
CA TYR A 37 1.70 11.92 23.81
C TYR A 37 2.10 11.67 25.27
N ASP A 38 1.14 11.70 26.20
CA ASP A 38 1.36 11.58 27.65
C ASP A 38 1.69 10.15 28.13
N THR A 39 1.38 9.14 27.31
CA THR A 39 1.66 7.74 27.56
C THR A 39 2.31 7.06 26.34
N PRO A 40 3.12 5.99 26.54
CA PRO A 40 3.66 5.22 25.40
C PRO A 40 2.59 4.71 24.45
N GLN A 41 1.41 4.36 24.97
CA GLN A 41 0.26 3.92 24.16
C GLN A 41 -0.26 5.05 23.27
N ASN A 42 -0.43 6.26 23.80
CA ASN A 42 -0.88 7.43 23.04
C ASN A 42 0.17 7.85 21.99
N VAL A 43 1.46 7.80 22.35
CA VAL A 43 2.54 7.99 21.37
C VAL A 43 2.42 7.00 20.22
N TYR A 44 2.26 5.70 20.51
CA TYR A 44 2.09 4.68 19.47
C TYR A 44 0.88 4.96 18.58
N LEU A 45 -0.28 5.22 19.17
CA LEU A 45 -1.52 5.47 18.42
C LEU A 45 -1.41 6.67 17.48
N ASN A 46 -0.79 7.75 17.93
CA ASN A 46 -0.74 9.01 17.20
C ASN A 46 0.45 9.12 16.22
N THR A 47 1.52 8.36 16.42
CA THR A 47 2.71 8.44 15.54
C THR A 47 2.86 7.23 14.64
N VAL A 48 2.43 6.03 15.06
CA VAL A 48 2.63 4.78 14.31
C VAL A 48 1.32 4.23 13.76
N ALA A 49 0.36 3.94 14.64
CA ALA A 49 -0.88 3.27 14.24
C ALA A 49 -1.70 4.08 13.24
N SER A 50 -1.69 5.42 13.37
CA SER A 50 -2.37 6.32 12.43
C SER A 50 -1.90 6.17 10.98
N LEU A 51 -0.63 5.78 10.75
CA LEU A 51 -0.08 5.57 9.41
C LEU A 51 -0.61 4.29 8.76
N TYR A 52 -0.90 3.26 9.54
CA TYR A 52 -1.45 2.01 9.03
C TYR A 52 -2.85 2.16 8.43
N ASN A 53 -3.63 3.16 8.87
CA ASN A 53 -4.94 3.46 8.28
C ASN A 53 -4.86 3.77 6.77
N TYR A 54 -3.72 4.28 6.32
CA TYR A 54 -3.53 4.62 4.91
C TYR A 54 -3.10 3.44 4.04
N ILE A 55 -2.61 2.33 4.61
CA ILE A 55 -2.09 1.20 3.83
C ILE A 55 -3.21 0.55 3.01
N GLY A 56 -4.31 0.21 3.64
CA GLY A 56 -5.47 -0.39 2.98
C GLY A 56 -6.46 0.63 2.40
N GLY A 57 -6.22 1.91 2.62
CA GLY A 57 -7.12 3.00 2.25
C GLY A 57 -8.08 3.38 3.37
N TYR A 58 -8.34 4.66 3.50
CA TYR A 58 -9.26 5.22 4.49
C TYR A 58 -10.51 5.72 3.77
N SER A 59 -11.68 5.12 4.08
CA SER A 59 -12.94 5.46 3.41
C SER A 59 -12.78 5.41 1.87
N ASP A 60 -13.14 6.45 1.15
CA ASP A 60 -13.01 6.54 -0.31
C ASP A 60 -11.58 6.92 -0.76
N SER A 61 -10.62 6.92 0.13
CA SER A 61 -9.25 7.31 -0.19
C SER A 61 -8.47 6.17 -0.85
N GLN A 62 -7.41 6.56 -1.51
CA GLN A 62 -6.41 5.64 -2.05
C GLN A 62 -5.76 4.82 -0.92
N GLY A 63 -5.37 3.61 -1.24
CA GLY A 63 -4.52 2.74 -0.41
C GLY A 63 -3.52 2.04 -1.31
N LEU A 64 -2.58 1.27 -0.74
CA LEU A 64 -1.66 0.46 -1.54
C LEU A 64 -2.40 -0.62 -2.34
N GLN A 65 -3.59 -1.02 -1.90
CA GLN A 65 -4.53 -1.86 -2.64
C GLN A 65 -5.64 -1.05 -3.32
N GLY A 66 -5.41 0.23 -3.55
CA GLY A 66 -6.40 1.11 -4.14
C GLY A 66 -6.87 0.64 -5.51
N THR A 67 -8.08 0.09 -5.55
CA THR A 67 -8.72 -0.47 -6.75
C THR A 67 -9.63 0.54 -7.46
N TYR A 68 -9.68 1.76 -7.00
CA TYR A 68 -10.39 2.86 -7.63
C TYR A 68 -9.39 3.75 -8.40
N ARG A 69 -8.78 3.18 -9.46
CA ARG A 69 -7.75 3.83 -10.28
C ARG A 69 -6.52 4.26 -9.47
N GLY A 70 -6.20 3.49 -8.41
CA GLY A 70 -5.07 3.76 -7.51
C GLY A 70 -3.87 2.86 -7.78
N VAL A 71 -3.04 2.68 -6.75
CA VAL A 71 -1.77 1.93 -6.82
C VAL A 71 -1.95 0.53 -7.41
N TYR A 72 -2.97 -0.22 -6.95
CA TYR A 72 -3.24 -1.56 -7.45
C TYR A 72 -3.58 -1.57 -8.94
N ASP A 73 -4.51 -0.72 -9.37
CA ASP A 73 -4.95 -0.67 -10.76
C ASP A 73 -3.84 -0.22 -11.71
N LEU A 74 -3.08 0.79 -11.30
CA LEU A 74 -1.96 1.29 -12.10
C LEU A 74 -0.87 0.22 -12.25
N ASN A 75 -0.58 -0.54 -11.19
CA ASN A 75 0.39 -1.64 -11.25
C ASN A 75 -0.13 -2.87 -12.00
N THR A 76 -1.45 -3.14 -11.98
CA THR A 76 -2.02 -4.34 -12.60
C THR A 76 -2.27 -4.15 -14.09
N PHE A 77 -2.92 -3.04 -14.50
CA PHE A 77 -3.37 -2.85 -15.88
C PHE A 77 -2.34 -2.20 -16.81
N THR A 78 -1.14 -1.96 -16.33
CA THR A 78 0.03 -1.60 -17.15
C THR A 78 0.95 -2.80 -17.40
N THR A 79 0.56 -4.00 -16.96
CA THR A 79 1.35 -5.23 -17.12
C THR A 79 0.82 -6.13 -18.22
N ASP A 80 1.57 -7.20 -18.51
CA ASP A 80 1.15 -8.27 -19.42
C ASP A 80 0.21 -9.29 -18.76
N GLU A 81 -0.20 -9.09 -17.50
CA GLU A 81 -1.00 -10.06 -16.75
C GLU A 81 -2.50 -9.87 -16.94
N ALA A 82 -2.96 -8.62 -16.90
CA ALA A 82 -4.38 -8.32 -16.90
C ALA A 82 -4.71 -7.10 -17.78
N MET A 83 -5.91 -7.12 -18.32
CA MET A 83 -6.48 -6.00 -19.06
C MET A 83 -7.92 -5.76 -18.64
N LEU A 84 -8.44 -4.57 -18.92
CA LEU A 84 -9.83 -4.21 -18.70
C LEU A 84 -10.43 -3.70 -20.00
N PRO A 85 -10.98 -4.62 -20.83
CA PRO A 85 -11.52 -4.27 -22.13
C PRO A 85 -12.90 -3.61 -22.02
N THR A 86 -13.24 -2.78 -22.98
CA THR A 86 -14.62 -2.31 -23.14
C THR A 86 -15.51 -3.47 -23.58
N ARG A 87 -16.60 -3.71 -22.85
CA ARG A 87 -17.57 -4.77 -23.15
C ARG A 87 -18.96 -4.15 -23.32
N GLY A 88 -19.44 -4.08 -24.55
CA GLY A 88 -20.65 -3.32 -24.85
C GLY A 88 -20.53 -1.85 -24.43
N GLY A 89 -21.32 -1.39 -23.47
CA GLY A 89 -21.23 -0.07 -22.87
C GLY A 89 -20.37 0.01 -21.62
N ASP A 90 -19.89 -1.13 -21.10
CA ASP A 90 -19.16 -1.19 -19.83
C ASP A 90 -17.67 -0.88 -20.03
N TRP A 91 -17.05 -0.23 -19.04
CA TRP A 91 -15.61 -0.03 -18.90
C TRP A 91 -14.92 0.76 -20.03
N TYR A 92 -15.68 1.57 -20.78
CA TYR A 92 -15.04 2.49 -21.71
C TYR A 92 -14.31 3.62 -20.97
N ASP A 93 -14.97 4.26 -20.02
CA ASP A 93 -14.42 5.30 -19.13
C ASP A 93 -13.53 6.33 -19.86
N GLY A 94 -13.95 6.77 -21.05
CA GLY A 94 -13.17 7.68 -21.87
C GLY A 94 -11.88 7.08 -22.43
N GLY A 95 -11.73 5.76 -22.43
CA GLY A 95 -10.52 5.06 -22.91
C GLY A 95 -9.42 4.93 -21.84
N PHE A 96 -9.73 5.20 -20.57
CA PHE A 96 -8.75 5.17 -19.48
C PHE A 96 -8.06 3.81 -19.35
N TRP A 97 -8.84 2.72 -19.26
CA TRP A 97 -8.30 1.37 -19.07
C TRP A 97 -7.49 0.87 -20.26
N GLN A 98 -7.96 1.15 -21.46
CA GLN A 98 -7.23 0.84 -22.70
C GLN A 98 -5.95 1.66 -22.79
N GLY A 99 -5.98 2.90 -22.30
CA GLY A 99 -4.81 3.78 -22.19
C GLY A 99 -3.73 3.21 -21.27
N LEU A 100 -4.13 2.63 -20.12
CA LEU A 100 -3.20 1.95 -19.21
C LEU A 100 -2.53 0.75 -19.89
N PHE A 101 -3.31 -0.16 -20.46
CA PHE A 101 -2.80 -1.35 -21.14
C PHE A 101 -1.87 -1.01 -22.32
N LEU A 102 -2.17 0.05 -23.06
CA LEU A 102 -1.37 0.52 -24.20
C LEU A 102 -0.22 1.45 -23.79
N HIS A 103 -0.03 1.72 -22.52
CA HIS A 103 0.93 2.71 -22.00
C HIS A 103 0.75 4.11 -22.60
N LYS A 104 -0.51 4.53 -22.76
CA LYS A 104 -0.89 5.82 -23.37
C LYS A 104 -1.60 6.73 -22.37
N TRP A 105 -0.93 7.05 -21.30
CA TRP A 105 -1.40 8.07 -20.35
C TRP A 105 -0.70 9.41 -20.60
N GLY A 106 -1.35 10.48 -20.18
CA GLY A 106 -0.80 11.84 -20.28
C GLY A 106 -0.48 12.43 -18.92
N THR A 107 0.16 13.60 -18.95
CA THR A 107 0.53 14.38 -17.76
C THR A 107 -0.67 14.89 -16.96
N ASN A 108 -1.86 14.89 -17.53
CA ASN A 108 -3.10 15.37 -16.91
C ASN A 108 -4.00 14.21 -16.42
N SER A 109 -3.43 13.06 -16.10
CA SER A 109 -4.19 11.92 -15.58
C SER A 109 -4.48 12.12 -14.10
N ASP A 110 -5.74 12.34 -13.74
CA ASP A 110 -6.20 12.50 -12.35
C ASP A 110 -5.84 11.29 -11.48
N ALA A 111 -5.89 10.08 -12.04
CA ALA A 111 -5.54 8.86 -11.33
C ALA A 111 -4.06 8.79 -10.93
N ILE A 112 -3.18 9.21 -11.85
CA ILE A 112 -1.74 9.27 -11.60
C ILE A 112 -1.43 10.35 -10.56
N GLN A 113 -2.05 11.52 -10.70
CA GLN A 113 -1.90 12.61 -9.74
C GLN A 113 -2.39 12.20 -8.34
N ALA A 114 -3.59 11.65 -8.23
CA ALA A 114 -4.14 11.20 -6.95
C ALA A 114 -3.27 10.13 -6.28
N THR A 115 -2.67 9.22 -7.05
CA THR A 115 -1.75 8.21 -6.53
C THR A 115 -0.45 8.85 -6.02
N TRP A 116 0.11 9.81 -6.75
CA TRP A 116 1.26 10.59 -6.32
C TRP A 116 0.99 11.33 -5.00
N GLU A 117 -0.12 12.06 -4.93
CA GLU A 117 -0.53 12.81 -3.75
C GLU A 117 -0.75 11.90 -2.54
N TYR A 118 -1.37 10.73 -2.74
CA TYR A 118 -1.55 9.73 -1.70
C TYR A 118 -0.22 9.22 -1.13
N LEU A 119 0.72 8.83 -1.99
CA LEU A 119 2.01 8.30 -1.54
C LEU A 119 2.82 9.36 -0.77
N TYR A 120 2.86 10.60 -1.28
CA TYR A 120 3.53 11.70 -0.58
C TYR A 120 2.83 12.13 0.70
N LYS A 121 1.51 12.06 0.76
CA LYS A 121 0.78 12.33 2.01
C LYS A 121 1.28 11.45 3.15
N VAL A 122 1.42 10.15 2.91
CA VAL A 122 1.89 9.23 3.96
C VAL A 122 3.36 9.46 4.31
N ILE A 123 4.20 9.80 3.33
CA ILE A 123 5.60 10.17 3.57
C ILE A 123 5.70 11.41 4.47
N VAL A 124 4.91 12.45 4.20
CA VAL A 124 4.90 13.67 5.02
C VAL A 124 4.39 13.38 6.43
N LEU A 125 3.35 12.59 6.58
CA LEU A 125 2.86 12.14 7.90
C LEU A 125 3.92 11.30 8.64
N SER A 126 4.65 10.45 7.93
CA SER A 126 5.77 9.69 8.51
C SER A 126 6.90 10.62 8.99
N ASN A 127 7.23 11.66 8.22
CA ASN A 127 8.21 12.67 8.63
C ASN A 127 7.77 13.39 9.89
N GLN A 128 6.49 13.80 9.96
CA GLN A 128 5.90 14.40 11.18
C GLN A 128 6.04 13.47 12.38
N SER A 129 5.68 12.20 12.22
CA SER A 129 5.81 11.20 13.29
C SER A 129 7.25 11.05 13.77
N LEU A 130 8.22 11.04 12.86
CA LEU A 130 9.65 10.96 13.20
C LEU A 130 10.13 12.20 13.93
N GLU A 131 9.68 13.39 13.54
CA GLU A 131 9.99 14.65 14.21
C GLU A 131 9.44 14.65 15.65
N ILE A 132 8.19 14.23 15.85
CA ILE A 132 7.56 14.08 17.17
C ILE A 132 8.31 13.06 18.04
N LEU A 133 8.62 11.88 17.51
CA LEU A 133 9.37 10.84 18.23
C LEU A 133 10.77 11.35 18.65
N GLY A 134 11.43 12.13 17.76
CA GLY A 134 12.71 12.77 18.06
C GLY A 134 12.63 13.79 19.19
N GLU A 135 11.56 14.58 19.25
CA GLU A 135 11.29 15.50 20.36
C GLU A 135 10.99 14.78 21.68
N LEU A 136 10.16 13.74 21.63
CA LEU A 136 9.78 12.95 22.81
C LEU A 136 10.99 12.26 23.44
N ARG A 137 11.95 11.77 22.62
CA ARG A 137 13.21 11.19 23.10
C ARG A 137 14.01 12.14 24.01
N GLN A 138 13.86 13.46 23.83
CA GLN A 138 14.52 14.47 24.68
C GLN A 138 13.73 14.81 25.95
N LYS A 139 12.44 14.44 25.99
CA LYS A 139 11.52 14.87 27.05
C LYS A 139 11.04 13.72 27.94
N THR A 140 11.19 12.48 27.52
CA THR A 140 10.63 11.29 28.20
C THR A 140 11.62 10.13 28.22
N ASP A 141 11.43 9.21 29.15
CA ASP A 141 12.23 7.97 29.27
C ASP A 141 11.46 6.75 28.71
N TYR A 142 10.61 6.94 27.71
CA TYR A 142 9.85 5.86 27.11
C TYR A 142 10.75 4.88 26.35
N ASN A 143 10.76 3.61 26.76
CA ASN A 143 11.66 2.59 26.21
C ASN A 143 11.32 2.15 24.78
N ASP A 144 10.10 2.41 24.31
CA ASP A 144 9.60 1.95 23.01
C ASP A 144 9.87 2.91 21.84
N LEU A 145 10.41 4.10 22.11
CA LEU A 145 10.58 5.14 21.08
C LEU A 145 11.47 4.68 19.93
N ASP A 146 12.54 3.93 20.19
CA ASP A 146 13.44 3.43 19.15
C ASP A 146 12.72 2.42 18.22
N ARG A 147 11.86 1.59 18.80
CA ARG A 147 11.04 0.64 18.03
C ARG A 147 9.98 1.38 17.20
N TYR A 148 9.32 2.39 17.77
CA TYR A 148 8.34 3.20 17.05
C TYR A 148 9.00 3.96 15.89
N GLU A 149 10.17 4.55 16.12
CA GLU A 149 10.93 5.20 15.05
C GLU A 149 11.30 4.22 13.94
N ALA A 150 11.81 3.03 14.28
CA ALA A 150 12.17 2.02 13.28
C ALA A 150 10.95 1.57 12.45
N GLU A 151 9.78 1.44 13.06
CA GLU A 151 8.56 1.07 12.39
C GLU A 151 8.07 2.18 11.44
N VAL A 152 8.10 3.45 11.87
CA VAL A 152 7.75 4.60 11.02
C VAL A 152 8.74 4.76 9.86
N ARG A 153 10.05 4.58 10.10
CA ARG A 153 11.08 4.60 9.05
C ARG A 153 10.84 3.51 8.01
N ALA A 154 10.53 2.29 8.45
CA ALA A 154 10.23 1.19 7.54
C ALA A 154 8.94 1.43 6.74
N LEU A 155 7.89 2.03 7.33
CA LEU A 155 6.69 2.48 6.63
C LEU A 155 7.03 3.54 5.58
N ARG A 156 7.75 4.60 5.95
CA ARG A 156 8.17 5.64 5.01
C ARG A 156 8.97 5.07 3.84
N ALA A 157 9.90 4.16 4.13
CA ALA A 157 10.71 3.48 3.13
C ALA A 157 9.84 2.63 2.18
N MET A 158 8.81 1.95 2.67
CA MET A 158 7.85 1.21 1.84
C MET A 158 7.10 2.13 0.88
N TYR A 159 6.68 3.32 1.32
CA TYR A 159 6.02 4.29 0.44
C TYR A 159 6.98 4.88 -0.60
N TYR A 160 8.25 5.11 -0.24
CA TYR A 160 9.28 5.48 -1.21
C TYR A 160 9.60 4.36 -2.20
N TYR A 161 9.54 3.10 -1.77
CA TYR A 161 9.65 1.96 -2.69
C TYR A 161 8.57 2.05 -3.78
N TYR A 162 7.31 2.27 -3.43
CA TYR A 162 6.24 2.46 -4.41
C TYR A 162 6.45 3.68 -5.29
N LEU A 163 6.95 4.78 -4.75
CA LEU A 163 7.25 5.98 -5.55
C LEU A 163 8.36 5.73 -6.58
N VAL A 164 9.47 5.11 -6.18
CA VAL A 164 10.58 4.85 -7.10
C VAL A 164 10.23 3.80 -8.14
N ASP A 165 9.39 2.83 -7.77
CA ASP A 165 8.90 1.79 -8.66
C ASP A 165 7.95 2.38 -9.74
N MET A 166 6.98 3.16 -9.33
CA MET A 166 5.95 3.70 -10.23
C MET A 166 6.40 4.93 -11.01
N PHE A 167 7.22 5.81 -10.43
CA PHE A 167 7.55 7.13 -10.97
C PHE A 167 9.03 7.34 -11.28
N GLY A 168 9.90 6.48 -10.80
CA GLY A 168 11.35 6.53 -11.03
C GLY A 168 12.02 7.67 -10.28
N ARG A 169 12.22 8.83 -10.94
CA ARG A 169 12.83 10.03 -10.35
C ARG A 169 11.80 10.82 -9.58
N VAL A 170 11.95 10.90 -8.27
CA VAL A 170 10.99 11.54 -7.37
C VAL A 170 11.70 12.43 -6.37
N PRO A 171 11.08 13.47 -5.83
CA PRO A 171 11.64 14.25 -4.73
C PRO A 171 11.89 13.41 -3.47
N LEU A 172 13.08 13.49 -2.92
CA LEU A 172 13.41 12.89 -1.62
C LEU A 172 13.15 13.91 -0.51
N ILE A 173 12.03 13.74 0.19
CA ILE A 173 11.55 14.64 1.24
C ILE A 173 11.65 13.92 2.59
N VAL A 174 12.50 14.41 3.48
CA VAL A 174 12.77 13.82 4.80
C VAL A 174 12.36 14.70 5.98
N SER A 175 11.67 15.80 5.70
CA SER A 175 11.09 16.70 6.70
C SER A 175 9.66 17.05 6.33
N SER A 176 8.81 17.26 7.35
CA SER A 176 7.40 17.62 7.15
C SER A 176 7.22 19.11 6.73
N SER A 177 8.22 19.94 6.92
CA SER A 177 8.14 21.40 6.76
C SER A 177 9.05 21.97 5.66
N ILE A 178 9.47 21.15 4.69
CA ILE A 178 10.28 21.64 3.58
C ILE A 178 9.51 22.64 2.70
N PRO A 179 10.04 23.85 2.45
CA PRO A 179 9.37 24.80 1.56
C PRO A 179 9.28 24.25 0.12
N VAL A 180 8.14 24.41 -0.53
CA VAL A 180 7.90 23.90 -1.91
C VAL A 180 8.97 24.36 -2.90
N LYS A 181 9.46 25.61 -2.76
CA LYS A 181 10.53 26.17 -3.61
C LYS A 181 11.85 25.38 -3.52
N ASP A 182 12.07 24.65 -2.44
CA ASP A 182 13.31 23.90 -2.16
C ASP A 182 13.19 22.42 -2.54
N VAL A 183 11.97 21.97 -2.88
CA VAL A 183 11.72 20.60 -3.36
C VAL A 183 12.38 20.42 -4.73
N ARG A 184 13.19 19.37 -4.87
CA ARG A 184 13.87 18.99 -6.12
C ARG A 184 13.66 17.51 -6.38
N GLN A 185 13.58 17.18 -7.65
CA GLN A 185 13.60 15.79 -8.10
C GLN A 185 14.99 15.19 -7.82
N SER A 186 15.00 14.02 -7.19
CA SER A 186 16.21 13.21 -6.98
C SER A 186 16.36 12.17 -8.07
N ASP A 187 17.57 11.70 -8.28
CA ASP A 187 17.83 10.56 -9.15
C ASP A 187 17.24 9.27 -8.56
N ARG A 188 16.85 8.33 -9.42
CA ARG A 188 16.28 7.05 -9.00
C ARG A 188 17.18 6.31 -8.03
N LYS A 189 18.48 6.27 -8.33
CA LYS A 189 19.48 5.63 -7.47
C LYS A 189 19.57 6.29 -6.09
N GLU A 190 19.47 7.60 -5.99
CA GLU A 190 19.51 8.31 -4.71
C GLU A 190 18.33 7.90 -3.82
N VAL A 191 17.12 7.83 -4.38
CA VAL A 191 15.93 7.37 -3.65
C VAL A 191 16.06 5.90 -3.27
N PHE A 192 16.54 5.06 -4.18
CA PHE A 192 16.80 3.64 -3.90
C PHE A 192 17.80 3.43 -2.75
N ASP A 193 18.92 4.14 -2.76
CA ASP A 193 19.93 4.06 -1.70
C ASP A 193 19.34 4.51 -0.34
N PHE A 194 18.53 5.55 -0.35
CA PHE A 194 17.80 6.01 0.84
C PHE A 194 16.86 4.92 1.38
N VAL A 195 16.05 4.31 0.53
CA VAL A 195 15.10 3.26 0.92
C VAL A 195 15.82 2.06 1.51
N VAL A 196 16.87 1.60 0.85
CA VAL A 196 17.70 0.48 1.35
C VAL A 196 18.30 0.79 2.72
N LYS A 197 18.84 2.00 2.90
CA LYS A 197 19.41 2.45 4.17
C LYS A 197 18.37 2.47 5.29
N GLU A 198 17.21 3.11 5.06
CA GLU A 198 16.14 3.19 6.05
C GLU A 198 15.68 1.81 6.52
N LEU A 199 15.49 0.88 5.58
CA LEU A 199 15.09 -0.49 5.89
C LEU A 199 16.18 -1.25 6.66
N GLN A 200 17.44 -1.14 6.26
CA GLN A 200 18.55 -1.83 6.93
C GLN A 200 18.78 -1.31 8.37
N GLU A 201 18.68 -0.02 8.59
CA GLU A 201 18.83 0.58 9.91
C GLU A 201 17.67 0.25 10.86
N SER A 202 16.47 -0.02 10.32
CA SER A 202 15.29 -0.42 11.11
C SER A 202 15.32 -1.88 11.56
N LEU A 203 16.01 -2.77 10.85
CA LEU A 203 15.90 -4.23 10.99
C LEU A 203 16.04 -4.73 12.44
N LEU A 204 17.09 -4.31 13.15
CA LEU A 204 17.40 -4.87 14.48
C LEU A 204 16.42 -4.43 15.57
N LEU A 205 15.70 -3.34 15.34
CA LEU A 205 14.72 -2.77 16.28
C LEU A 205 13.31 -3.33 16.05
N LEU A 206 13.06 -3.96 14.90
CA LEU A 206 11.76 -4.53 14.56
C LEU A 206 11.60 -5.95 15.11
N SER A 207 10.37 -6.29 15.46
CA SER A 207 9.98 -7.65 15.92
C SER A 207 10.21 -8.69 14.83
N THR A 208 10.52 -9.93 15.23
CA THR A 208 10.57 -11.10 14.34
C THR A 208 9.22 -11.81 14.22
N ALA A 209 8.16 -11.28 14.85
CA ALA A 209 6.83 -11.87 14.78
C ALA A 209 6.27 -11.88 13.35
N HIS A 210 5.40 -12.84 13.08
CA HIS A 210 4.66 -12.91 11.82
C HIS A 210 3.58 -11.83 11.77
N SER A 211 3.60 -10.99 10.75
CA SER A 211 2.65 -9.90 10.57
C SER A 211 1.24 -10.37 10.18
N ASN A 212 1.12 -11.57 9.62
CA ASN A 212 -0.16 -12.16 9.21
C ASN A 212 -0.85 -12.96 10.32
N SER A 213 -0.22 -13.15 11.47
CA SER A 213 -0.78 -13.91 12.58
C SER A 213 -1.43 -12.99 13.61
N PRO A 214 -2.63 -13.32 14.13
CA PRO A 214 -3.27 -12.55 15.18
C PRO A 214 -2.37 -12.33 16.40
N GLY A 215 -2.34 -11.11 16.93
CA GLY A 215 -1.51 -10.70 18.07
C GLY A 215 -1.06 -9.25 17.96
N ASP A 216 -0.11 -8.84 18.80
CA ASP A 216 0.37 -7.45 18.93
C ASP A 216 1.00 -6.89 17.64
N TYR A 217 1.43 -7.75 16.73
CA TYR A 217 2.08 -7.39 15.48
C TYR A 217 1.23 -7.67 14.24
N TYR A 218 -0.03 -8.04 14.42
CA TYR A 218 -0.94 -8.32 13.31
C TYR A 218 -1.13 -7.09 12.43
N GLY A 219 -0.82 -7.22 11.15
CA GLY A 219 -0.88 -6.13 10.16
C GLY A 219 0.21 -5.07 10.30
N ARG A 220 1.21 -5.27 11.17
CA ARG A 220 2.31 -4.31 11.36
C ARG A 220 3.55 -4.70 10.54
N ILE A 221 4.39 -3.71 10.24
CA ILE A 221 5.70 -3.97 9.65
C ILE A 221 6.61 -4.61 10.71
N THR A 222 7.04 -5.82 10.40
CA THR A 222 7.96 -6.62 11.21
C THR A 222 9.23 -6.93 10.40
N ARG A 223 10.21 -7.53 11.03
CA ARG A 223 11.49 -7.85 10.36
C ARG A 223 11.33 -8.71 9.11
N PRO A 224 10.49 -9.76 9.06
CA PRO A 224 10.22 -10.50 7.83
C PRO A 224 9.70 -9.63 6.68
N VAL A 225 8.84 -8.65 6.99
CA VAL A 225 8.33 -7.71 5.97
C VAL A 225 9.46 -6.86 5.40
N VAL A 226 10.37 -6.39 6.25
CA VAL A 226 11.54 -5.61 5.81
C VAL A 226 12.51 -6.48 5.01
N TYR A 227 12.75 -7.73 5.40
CA TYR A 227 13.55 -8.66 4.59
C TYR A 227 12.95 -8.85 3.20
N PHE A 228 11.63 -8.99 3.10
CA PHE A 228 10.97 -9.14 1.81
C PHE A 228 11.09 -7.88 0.95
N LEU A 229 10.92 -6.69 1.52
CA LEU A 229 11.12 -5.41 0.80
C LEU A 229 12.58 -5.27 0.30
N LEU A 230 13.56 -5.62 1.14
CA LEU A 230 14.97 -5.59 0.75
C LEU A 230 15.29 -6.63 -0.33
N ALA A 231 14.68 -7.82 -0.29
CA ALA A 231 14.80 -8.81 -1.36
C ALA A 231 14.23 -8.29 -2.68
N LYS A 232 13.05 -7.65 -2.67
CA LYS A 232 12.45 -7.02 -3.86
C LYS A 232 13.31 -5.89 -4.42
N LEU A 233 13.86 -5.04 -3.56
CA LEU A 233 14.78 -3.97 -3.96
C LEU A 233 16.05 -4.53 -4.60
N ALA A 234 16.63 -5.57 -4.02
CA ALA A 234 17.82 -6.23 -4.58
C ALA A 234 17.51 -6.93 -5.91
N LEU A 235 16.34 -7.56 -6.05
CA LEU A 235 15.91 -8.22 -7.29
C LEU A 235 15.78 -7.23 -8.45
N ASN A 236 15.33 -6.01 -8.17
CA ASN A 236 15.12 -4.96 -9.16
C ASN A 236 16.23 -3.89 -9.15
N ALA A 237 17.39 -4.17 -8.52
CA ALA A 237 18.45 -3.20 -8.32
C ALA A 237 19.00 -2.65 -9.64
N GLU A 238 19.05 -3.44 -10.71
CA GLU A 238 19.50 -2.99 -12.04
C GLU A 238 18.60 -1.84 -12.56
N VAL A 239 17.29 -1.95 -12.36
CA VAL A 239 16.32 -0.91 -12.77
C VAL A 239 16.42 0.31 -11.87
N PHE A 240 16.48 0.11 -10.54
CA PHE A 240 16.45 1.21 -9.58
C PHE A 240 17.77 2.00 -9.54
N THR A 241 18.88 1.41 -9.93
CA THR A 241 20.18 2.10 -10.00
C THR A 241 20.48 2.71 -11.37
N ASP A 242 19.63 2.46 -12.37
CA ASP A 242 19.74 3.05 -13.69
C ASP A 242 19.13 4.46 -13.71
N ASN A 243 19.99 5.48 -13.70
CA ASN A 243 19.57 6.87 -13.74
C ASN A 243 19.26 7.38 -15.16
N ASP A 244 19.76 6.70 -16.20
CA ASP A 244 19.55 7.09 -17.59
C ASP A 244 19.39 5.87 -18.51
N TRP A 245 18.20 5.34 -18.56
CA TRP A 245 17.84 4.21 -19.41
C TRP A 245 17.96 4.49 -20.93
N THR A 246 18.19 5.75 -21.34
CA THR A 246 18.31 6.16 -22.76
C THR A 246 19.73 6.02 -23.31
N ASP A 247 20.75 5.88 -22.47
CA ASP A 247 22.15 5.81 -22.87
C ASP A 247 22.58 4.44 -23.41
N GLY A 248 21.70 3.42 -23.33
CA GLY A 248 21.97 2.05 -23.74
C GLY A 248 22.84 1.26 -22.78
N LEU A 249 23.34 1.86 -21.71
CA LEU A 249 24.05 1.18 -20.63
C LEU A 249 23.04 0.59 -19.65
N ARG A 250 23.38 -0.54 -19.06
CA ARG A 250 22.53 -1.15 -18.02
C ARG A 250 23.40 -1.53 -16.83
N PRO A 251 22.99 -1.14 -15.60
CA PRO A 251 23.64 -1.62 -14.40
C PRO A 251 23.58 -3.15 -14.33
N ASN A 252 24.62 -3.75 -13.77
CA ASN A 252 24.72 -5.21 -13.62
C ASN A 252 24.57 -5.57 -12.15
N GLY A 253 23.57 -6.39 -11.81
CA GLY A 253 23.30 -6.82 -10.44
C GLY A 253 24.47 -7.54 -9.75
N ARG A 254 25.42 -8.11 -10.52
CA ARG A 254 26.65 -8.68 -9.97
C ARG A 254 27.61 -7.62 -9.44
N GLU A 255 27.44 -6.36 -9.85
CA GLU A 255 28.31 -5.23 -9.48
C GLU A 255 27.60 -4.25 -8.53
N ILE A 256 26.30 -4.45 -8.26
CA ILE A 256 25.53 -3.70 -7.28
C ILE A 256 25.60 -4.45 -5.95
N TYR A 257 26.14 -3.80 -4.92
CA TYR A 257 26.41 -4.45 -3.65
C TYR A 257 25.57 -3.90 -2.52
N PHE A 258 25.15 -4.83 -1.64
CA PHE A 258 24.44 -4.55 -0.40
C PHE A 258 25.26 -5.03 0.78
N ARG A 259 25.06 -4.40 1.93
CA ARG A 259 25.55 -4.90 3.20
C ARG A 259 24.46 -5.74 3.88
N VAL A 260 24.74 -7.01 4.14
CA VAL A 260 23.81 -7.92 4.83
C VAL A 260 24.54 -8.47 6.06
N GLY A 261 24.28 -7.87 7.23
CA GLY A 261 25.10 -8.06 8.42
C GLY A 261 26.54 -7.61 8.16
N GLU A 262 27.51 -8.48 8.40
CA GLU A 262 28.93 -8.23 8.13
C GLU A 262 29.34 -8.52 6.67
N ARG A 263 28.46 -9.11 5.87
CA ARG A 263 28.77 -9.54 4.51
C ARG A 263 28.49 -8.43 3.49
N LYS A 264 29.35 -8.33 2.48
CA LYS A 264 29.13 -7.54 1.26
C LYS A 264 28.69 -8.52 0.16
N LEU A 265 27.43 -8.47 -0.23
CA LEU A 265 26.82 -9.37 -1.21
C LEU A 265 26.37 -8.58 -2.44
N ASN A 266 26.48 -9.18 -3.62
CA ASN A 266 25.88 -8.58 -4.81
C ASN A 266 24.33 -8.69 -4.78
N ALA A 267 23.63 -8.04 -5.71
CA ALA A 267 22.17 -7.98 -5.72
C ALA A 267 21.54 -9.39 -5.65
N TRP A 268 21.99 -10.33 -6.47
CA TRP A 268 21.41 -11.69 -6.52
C TRP A 268 21.69 -12.50 -5.25
N GLN A 269 22.88 -12.40 -4.71
CA GLN A 269 23.24 -13.02 -3.42
C GLN A 269 22.44 -12.40 -2.27
N THR A 270 22.14 -11.11 -2.37
CA THR A 270 21.32 -10.39 -1.37
C THR A 270 19.88 -10.87 -1.36
N VAL A 271 19.28 -11.10 -2.53
CA VAL A 271 17.95 -11.71 -2.64
C VAL A 271 17.90 -13.04 -1.90
N VAL A 272 18.84 -13.95 -2.22
CA VAL A 272 18.89 -15.27 -1.57
C VAL A 272 19.08 -15.13 -0.06
N ALA A 273 19.99 -14.28 0.39
CA ALA A 273 20.26 -14.11 1.81
C ALA A 273 19.04 -13.58 2.61
N TYR A 274 18.24 -12.68 2.05
CA TYR A 274 17.03 -12.21 2.72
C TYR A 274 15.89 -13.22 2.64
N CYS A 275 15.75 -13.97 1.55
CA CYS A 275 14.82 -15.10 1.47
C CYS A 275 15.13 -16.18 2.50
N ASP A 276 16.42 -16.55 2.65
CA ASP A 276 16.87 -17.48 3.69
C ASP A 276 16.51 -16.95 5.10
N SER A 277 16.73 -15.64 5.34
CA SER A 277 16.38 -15.01 6.62
C SER A 277 14.87 -15.07 6.92
N ILE A 278 14.00 -15.04 5.90
CA ILE A 278 12.55 -15.22 6.05
C ILE A 278 12.26 -16.69 6.40
N THR A 279 12.87 -17.63 5.69
CA THR A 279 12.73 -19.07 5.95
C THR A 279 13.16 -19.43 7.38
N ASP A 280 14.28 -18.85 7.85
CA ASP A 280 14.78 -19.03 9.22
C ASP A 280 13.80 -18.55 10.30
N LEU A 281 12.84 -17.70 9.95
CA LEU A 281 11.74 -17.25 10.82
C LEU A 281 10.48 -18.12 10.67
N ASN A 282 10.60 -19.35 10.15
CA ASN A 282 9.55 -20.35 10.01
C ASN A 282 8.44 -19.96 8.98
N TYR A 283 8.74 -19.14 8.00
CA TYR A 283 7.87 -19.02 6.83
C TYR A 283 8.08 -20.21 5.89
N SER A 284 6.99 -20.70 5.34
CA SER A 284 7.02 -21.84 4.40
C SER A 284 5.86 -21.73 3.42
N LEU A 285 6.02 -22.34 2.25
CA LEU A 285 4.94 -22.40 1.27
C LEU A 285 3.75 -23.20 1.85
N SER A 286 2.56 -22.70 1.64
CA SER A 286 1.32 -23.41 1.99
C SER A 286 1.19 -24.69 1.16
N PRO A 287 0.82 -25.81 1.79
CA PRO A 287 0.57 -27.06 1.05
C PRO A 287 -0.53 -26.92 0.00
N ASN A 288 -1.53 -26.09 0.25
CA ASN A 288 -2.58 -25.73 -0.68
C ASN A 288 -2.47 -24.23 -1.01
N TYR A 289 -2.21 -23.92 -2.27
CA TYR A 289 -2.03 -22.54 -2.75
C TYR A 289 -3.23 -21.62 -2.45
N ALA A 290 -4.47 -22.15 -2.60
CA ALA A 290 -5.70 -21.39 -2.40
C ALA A 290 -5.89 -20.89 -0.95
N ASP A 291 -5.28 -21.55 0.04
CA ASP A 291 -5.41 -21.17 1.46
C ASP A 291 -4.83 -19.77 1.73
N ASN A 292 -3.85 -19.35 0.96
CA ASN A 292 -3.26 -18.02 1.05
C ASN A 292 -4.24 -16.88 0.72
N PHE A 293 -5.29 -17.18 -0.04
CA PHE A 293 -6.28 -16.24 -0.57
C PHE A 293 -7.69 -16.46 -0.02
N SER A 294 -7.85 -17.36 0.91
CA SER A 294 -9.14 -17.60 1.59
C SER A 294 -9.53 -16.41 2.47
N VAL A 295 -10.82 -16.33 2.84
CA VAL A 295 -11.31 -15.28 3.77
C VAL A 295 -10.65 -15.41 5.16
N PHE A 296 -10.23 -16.62 5.55
CA PHE A 296 -9.59 -16.94 6.82
C PHE A 296 -8.12 -17.33 6.58
N ASN A 297 -7.37 -16.45 5.95
CA ASN A 297 -5.97 -16.69 5.57
C ASN A 297 -4.95 -16.25 6.64
N GLU A 298 -5.38 -15.83 7.80
CA GLU A 298 -4.52 -15.46 8.93
C GLU A 298 -3.66 -16.60 9.47
N SER A 299 -4.01 -17.84 9.14
CA SER A 299 -3.23 -19.03 9.48
C SER A 299 -2.19 -19.43 8.43
N SER A 300 -2.13 -18.74 7.27
CA SER A 300 -1.16 -19.04 6.23
C SER A 300 0.27 -18.84 6.73
N GLY A 301 1.11 -19.88 6.58
CA GLY A 301 2.55 -19.80 6.86
C GLY A 301 3.35 -19.09 5.77
N GLU A 302 2.73 -18.75 4.65
CA GLU A 302 3.35 -18.15 3.47
C GLU A 302 3.18 -16.63 3.42
N ASN A 303 2.05 -16.09 3.90
CA ASN A 303 1.75 -14.67 3.86
C ASN A 303 2.69 -13.89 4.80
N ILE A 304 3.47 -12.94 4.26
CA ILE A 304 4.47 -12.18 5.01
C ILE A 304 3.90 -10.90 5.58
N PHE A 305 3.10 -10.17 4.80
CA PHE A 305 2.48 -8.91 5.21
C PHE A 305 1.03 -8.88 4.75
N THR A 306 0.14 -8.59 5.68
CA THR A 306 -1.30 -8.55 5.44
C THR A 306 -1.88 -7.24 5.98
N ILE A 307 -3.00 -6.83 5.39
CA ILE A 307 -3.81 -5.74 5.91
C ILE A 307 -5.02 -6.39 6.57
N PRO A 308 -5.11 -6.40 7.90
CA PRO A 308 -6.25 -6.98 8.60
C PRO A 308 -7.54 -6.27 8.18
N MET A 309 -8.51 -7.03 7.70
CA MET A 309 -9.80 -6.49 7.28
C MET A 309 -10.89 -6.91 8.26
N ASP A 310 -11.74 -5.98 8.63
CA ASP A 310 -12.90 -6.22 9.48
C ASP A 310 -14.14 -5.54 8.88
N LYS A 311 -15.23 -6.26 8.79
CA LYS A 311 -16.47 -5.77 8.14
C LYS A 311 -17.10 -4.54 8.82
N ASN A 312 -16.73 -4.25 10.06
CA ASN A 312 -17.30 -3.13 10.82
C ASN A 312 -16.27 -2.02 11.07
N LEU A 313 -14.99 -2.40 11.29
CA LEU A 313 -13.95 -1.49 11.74
C LEU A 313 -13.06 -1.00 10.59
N TYR A 314 -12.95 -1.79 9.53
CA TYR A 314 -12.08 -1.47 8.42
C TYR A 314 -12.76 -1.84 7.10
N THR A 315 -13.53 -0.90 6.58
CA THR A 315 -14.37 -1.08 5.39
C THR A 315 -13.82 -0.27 4.22
N ASN A 316 -12.64 -0.61 3.74
CA ASN A 316 -12.14 0.06 2.55
C ASN A 316 -12.85 -0.42 1.28
N GLN A 317 -12.69 0.32 0.20
CA GLN A 317 -13.34 0.06 -1.08
C GLN A 317 -12.61 -1.03 -1.89
N MET A 318 -12.68 -2.28 -1.42
CA MET A 318 -12.10 -3.43 -2.12
C MET A 318 -13.04 -4.07 -3.16
N GLN A 319 -14.23 -3.55 -3.31
CA GLN A 319 -15.26 -4.11 -4.21
C GLN A 319 -14.77 -4.26 -5.65
N TYR A 320 -13.90 -3.40 -6.12
CA TYR A 320 -13.37 -3.47 -7.48
C TYR A 320 -12.33 -4.58 -7.69
N LEU A 321 -11.85 -5.25 -6.66
CA LEU A 321 -11.07 -6.48 -6.81
C LEU A 321 -11.88 -7.61 -7.46
N PHE A 322 -13.21 -7.58 -7.31
CA PHE A 322 -14.12 -8.59 -7.86
C PHE A 322 -14.71 -8.20 -9.21
N ARG A 323 -14.18 -7.20 -9.88
CA ARG A 323 -14.71 -6.68 -11.16
C ARG A 323 -14.58 -7.67 -12.32
N SER A 324 -13.83 -8.76 -12.19
CA SER A 324 -13.66 -9.76 -13.23
C SER A 324 -14.90 -10.61 -13.48
N ARG A 325 -15.78 -10.80 -12.47
CA ARG A 325 -16.95 -11.68 -12.64
C ARG A 325 -18.02 -11.01 -13.48
N HIS A 326 -18.57 -11.79 -14.43
CA HIS A 326 -19.81 -11.41 -15.11
C HIS A 326 -20.97 -11.25 -14.11
N TYR A 327 -21.94 -10.41 -14.40
CA TYR A 327 -23.09 -10.13 -13.54
C TYR A 327 -23.85 -11.39 -13.12
N ASN A 328 -24.15 -12.28 -14.06
CA ASN A 328 -24.87 -13.54 -13.78
C ASN A 328 -24.03 -14.52 -12.95
N HIS A 329 -22.70 -14.55 -13.16
CA HIS A 329 -21.79 -15.37 -12.35
C HIS A 329 -21.81 -14.90 -10.89
N ALA A 330 -21.62 -13.63 -10.65
CA ALA A 330 -21.63 -13.07 -9.31
C ALA A 330 -23.01 -13.26 -8.64
N LYS A 331 -24.11 -13.01 -9.36
CA LYS A 331 -25.47 -13.20 -8.86
C LYS A 331 -25.75 -14.63 -8.39
N ALA A 332 -25.25 -15.64 -9.12
CA ALA A 332 -25.38 -17.05 -8.76
C ALA A 332 -24.71 -17.38 -7.40
N TYR A 333 -23.72 -16.57 -6.99
CA TYR A 333 -23.03 -16.70 -5.70
C TYR A 333 -23.51 -15.68 -4.65
N GLY A 334 -24.56 -14.91 -4.93
CA GLY A 334 -25.04 -13.85 -4.04
C GLY A 334 -24.08 -12.67 -3.92
N LEU A 335 -23.24 -12.43 -4.93
CA LEU A 335 -22.23 -11.40 -4.97
C LEU A 335 -22.52 -10.34 -6.03
N GLY A 336 -21.85 -9.19 -5.95
CA GLY A 336 -21.78 -8.23 -7.04
C GLY A 336 -20.81 -8.65 -8.14
N GLY A 337 -21.13 -8.32 -9.38
CA GLY A 337 -20.26 -8.54 -10.54
C GLY A 337 -20.16 -7.28 -11.37
N GLU A 338 -19.04 -7.11 -12.04
CA GLU A 338 -18.71 -5.90 -12.80
C GLU A 338 -18.35 -6.18 -14.26
N ASN A 339 -18.24 -7.45 -14.65
CA ASN A 339 -17.90 -7.90 -16.02
C ASN A 339 -16.69 -7.15 -16.62
N GLY A 340 -15.66 -6.90 -15.81
CA GLY A 340 -14.55 -6.01 -16.16
C GLY A 340 -13.28 -6.74 -16.55
N SER A 341 -12.34 -6.85 -15.62
CA SER A 341 -10.98 -7.33 -15.88
C SER A 341 -10.91 -8.77 -16.34
N CYS A 342 -9.95 -9.06 -17.20
CA CYS A 342 -9.61 -10.40 -17.65
C CYS A 342 -8.09 -10.55 -17.81
N ALA A 343 -7.64 -11.81 -17.89
CA ALA A 343 -6.26 -12.14 -18.23
C ALA A 343 -5.91 -11.66 -19.65
N THR A 344 -4.63 -11.40 -19.87
CA THR A 344 -4.07 -11.27 -21.22
C THR A 344 -3.72 -12.63 -21.81
N ILE A 345 -3.47 -12.70 -23.11
CA ILE A 345 -2.98 -13.92 -23.75
C ILE A 345 -1.60 -14.32 -23.21
N GLU A 346 -0.75 -13.35 -22.86
CA GLU A 346 0.56 -13.66 -22.29
C GLU A 346 0.45 -14.33 -20.92
N ALA A 347 -0.48 -13.89 -20.07
CA ALA A 347 -0.74 -14.58 -18.80
C ALA A 347 -1.15 -16.04 -19.02
N LEU A 348 -2.00 -16.33 -20.02
CA LEU A 348 -2.37 -17.71 -20.35
C LEU A 348 -1.18 -18.54 -20.85
N ARG A 349 -0.30 -17.94 -21.64
CA ARG A 349 0.93 -18.60 -22.13
C ARG A 349 1.89 -18.93 -20.99
N VAL A 350 2.07 -18.03 -20.03
CA VAL A 350 2.92 -18.26 -18.85
C VAL A 350 2.45 -19.48 -18.05
N PHE A 351 1.12 -19.65 -17.92
CA PHE A 351 0.53 -20.83 -17.27
C PHE A 351 0.47 -22.06 -18.17
N ALA A 352 0.92 -21.98 -19.42
CA ALA A 352 0.84 -23.03 -20.43
C ALA A 352 -0.60 -23.58 -20.62
N TYR A 353 -1.62 -22.70 -20.50
CA TYR A 353 -3.01 -23.07 -20.66
C TYR A 353 -3.28 -23.68 -22.05
N GLY A 354 -4.08 -24.74 -22.08
CA GLY A 354 -4.40 -25.47 -23.32
C GLY A 354 -3.33 -26.46 -23.75
N THR A 355 -2.34 -26.76 -22.92
CA THR A 355 -1.31 -27.77 -23.14
C THR A 355 -1.35 -28.87 -22.07
N ASP A 356 -0.68 -29.99 -22.31
CA ASP A 356 -0.55 -31.09 -21.35
C ASP A 356 0.32 -30.72 -20.13
N SER A 357 1.01 -29.57 -20.18
CA SER A 357 1.92 -29.07 -19.16
C SER A 357 1.36 -27.84 -18.43
N VAL A 358 0.04 -27.64 -18.42
CA VAL A 358 -0.59 -26.51 -17.76
C VAL A 358 -0.24 -26.48 -16.27
N ASP A 359 0.17 -25.30 -15.80
CA ASP A 359 0.34 -25.05 -14.37
C ASP A 359 -1.05 -25.11 -13.70
N THR A 360 -1.22 -25.99 -12.75
CA THR A 360 -2.52 -26.22 -12.09
C THR A 360 -3.04 -25.00 -11.34
N ARG A 361 -2.15 -24.08 -10.93
CA ARG A 361 -2.52 -22.77 -10.34
C ARG A 361 -3.33 -21.90 -11.30
N PHE A 362 -3.33 -22.19 -12.60
CA PHE A 362 -4.20 -21.51 -13.55
C PHE A 362 -5.67 -21.58 -13.12
N TYR A 363 -6.15 -22.77 -12.74
CA TYR A 363 -7.54 -22.97 -12.36
C TYR A 363 -7.91 -22.38 -10.99
N GLU A 364 -6.92 -22.06 -10.18
CA GLU A 364 -7.13 -21.31 -8.92
C GLU A 364 -7.19 -19.79 -9.16
N ASN A 365 -6.51 -19.31 -10.18
CA ASN A 365 -6.40 -17.87 -10.47
C ASN A 365 -7.41 -17.37 -11.50
N TYR A 366 -7.88 -18.23 -12.43
CA TYR A 366 -8.69 -17.83 -13.56
C TYR A 366 -9.94 -18.69 -13.71
N TYR A 367 -11.04 -18.04 -14.00
CA TYR A 367 -12.24 -18.71 -14.48
C TYR A 367 -12.14 -18.95 -15.98
N ALA A 368 -12.37 -20.19 -16.41
CA ALA A 368 -12.35 -20.61 -17.80
C ALA A 368 -13.51 -21.58 -18.07
N ASP A 369 -13.96 -21.67 -19.31
CA ASP A 369 -15.00 -22.56 -19.75
C ASP A 369 -16.40 -22.28 -19.17
N THR A 370 -17.28 -23.29 -19.13
CA THR A 370 -18.66 -23.16 -18.64
C THR A 370 -18.69 -22.94 -17.12
N MET A 371 -19.43 -21.93 -16.68
CA MET A 371 -19.59 -21.63 -15.26
C MET A 371 -20.78 -22.37 -14.65
N PHE A 372 -20.58 -22.81 -13.41
CA PHE A 372 -21.57 -23.54 -12.62
C PHE A 372 -21.80 -22.78 -11.29
N ASP A 373 -23.03 -22.89 -10.77
CA ASP A 373 -23.35 -22.37 -9.45
C ASP A 373 -22.94 -23.33 -8.33
N LEU A 374 -23.25 -22.99 -7.07
CA LEU A 374 -22.93 -23.79 -5.89
C LEU A 374 -23.63 -25.18 -5.86
N ASN A 375 -24.69 -25.38 -6.65
CA ASN A 375 -25.42 -26.62 -6.74
C ASN A 375 -24.91 -27.49 -7.91
N GLY A 376 -24.00 -26.97 -8.74
CA GLY A 376 -23.52 -27.62 -9.96
C GLY A 376 -24.39 -27.37 -11.20
N ASP A 377 -25.36 -26.46 -11.10
CA ASP A 377 -26.20 -26.08 -12.24
C ASP A 377 -25.47 -25.04 -13.11
N THR A 378 -25.62 -25.18 -14.43
CA THR A 378 -25.02 -24.26 -15.40
C THR A 378 -25.58 -22.83 -15.23
N ILE A 379 -24.71 -21.88 -14.97
CA ILE A 379 -25.04 -20.46 -14.96
C ILE A 379 -25.37 -20.00 -16.39
N ARG A 380 -26.45 -19.25 -16.56
CA ARG A 380 -26.92 -18.77 -17.85
C ARG A 380 -26.94 -17.26 -17.94
N LEU A 381 -26.71 -16.78 -19.16
CA LEU A 381 -26.95 -15.37 -19.52
C LEU A 381 -28.45 -15.09 -19.58
N ASP A 382 -28.84 -13.83 -19.64
CA ASP A 382 -30.25 -13.41 -19.65
C ASP A 382 -31.02 -13.92 -20.91
N ASN A 383 -30.30 -14.21 -21.98
CA ASN A 383 -30.83 -14.83 -23.19
C ASN A 383 -30.97 -16.35 -23.09
N GLY A 384 -30.68 -16.97 -21.96
CA GLY A 384 -30.76 -18.39 -21.68
C GLY A 384 -29.57 -19.23 -22.13
N THR A 385 -28.57 -18.68 -22.80
CA THR A 385 -27.34 -19.41 -23.20
C THR A 385 -26.44 -19.62 -21.99
N PRO A 386 -25.65 -20.73 -21.96
CA PRO A 386 -24.64 -20.93 -20.92
C PRO A 386 -23.65 -19.77 -20.84
N LEU A 387 -23.28 -19.37 -19.60
CA LEU A 387 -22.17 -18.49 -19.40
C LEU A 387 -20.87 -19.26 -19.57
N VAL A 388 -20.05 -18.85 -20.53
CA VAL A 388 -18.76 -19.46 -20.85
C VAL A 388 -17.70 -18.38 -20.88
N TYR A 389 -16.67 -18.54 -20.07
CA TYR A 389 -15.45 -17.75 -20.20
C TYR A 389 -14.51 -18.43 -21.19
N LEU A 390 -14.13 -17.72 -22.24
CA LEU A 390 -13.30 -18.25 -23.33
C LEU A 390 -11.87 -17.67 -23.20
N PRO A 391 -10.92 -18.38 -22.60
CA PRO A 391 -9.60 -17.84 -22.30
C PRO A 391 -8.82 -17.37 -23.53
N LEU A 392 -9.02 -17.99 -24.70
CA LEU A 392 -8.33 -17.64 -25.94
C LEU A 392 -9.14 -16.70 -26.86
N GLU A 393 -10.30 -16.23 -26.39
CA GLU A 393 -11.18 -15.33 -27.13
C GLU A 393 -11.60 -14.14 -26.28
N VAL A 394 -11.41 -12.93 -26.76
CA VAL A 394 -11.99 -11.73 -26.14
C VAL A 394 -13.37 -11.49 -26.72
N ARG A 395 -14.41 -11.69 -25.90
CA ARG A 395 -15.79 -11.40 -26.26
C ARG A 395 -16.15 -9.99 -25.83
N LEU A 396 -16.30 -9.09 -26.81
CA LEU A 396 -16.69 -7.70 -26.59
C LEU A 396 -18.20 -7.49 -26.54
N ASP A 397 -18.98 -8.52 -26.92
CA ASP A 397 -20.44 -8.51 -26.96
C ASP A 397 -21.10 -9.10 -25.71
N LEU A 398 -20.34 -9.53 -24.71
CA LEU A 398 -20.87 -9.93 -23.41
C LEU A 398 -21.35 -8.70 -22.65
N SER A 399 -22.45 -8.14 -23.10
CA SER A 399 -23.29 -7.21 -22.34
C SER A 399 -24.28 -8.01 -21.49
N ARG A 400 -24.91 -7.32 -20.53
CA ARG A 400 -25.92 -7.90 -19.62
C ARG A 400 -26.88 -8.86 -20.27
#